data_366a512e34eefe79ed6296564623d272
#
_entry.id   366a512e34eefe79ed6296564623d272
#
_cell.length_a   1.000
_cell.length_b   1.000
_cell.length_c   1.000
_cell.angle_alpha   90.00
_cell.angle_beta   90.00
_cell.angle_gamma   90.00
#
_symmetry.space_group_name_H-M   'P 1'
#
loop_
_entity.id
_entity.type
_entity.pdbx_description
1 polymer ?
#
loop_
_entity_poly.entity_id
_entity_poly.type
_entity_poly.pdbx_seq_one_letter_code
_entity_poly.pdbx_strand_id
1 'polypeptide(L)'
;YSISKNAINGLSKSISREMARFNITSNYLSLGFFESPLFDKIDIKIKKKLIDKTDKKIIGDINSIINSIYFLNKSRYVTGSVIKIDGGYT
;
A
#
# COMPACT_ATOMS: atom_id res chain seq x y z
N TYR A 1 11.12 6.96 8.66
CA TYR A 1 10.31 6.23 7.68
C TYR A 1 9.37 5.23 8.35
N SER A 2 9.90 4.34 9.21
CA SER A 2 9.09 3.37 9.96
C SER A 2 8.07 4.04 10.88
N ILE A 3 8.50 5.12 11.54
CA ILE A 3 7.62 5.89 12.44
C ILE A 3 6.47 6.51 11.66
N SER A 4 6.75 7.07 10.47
CA SER A 4 5.72 7.67 9.61
C SER A 4 4.72 6.63 9.14
N LYS A 5 5.16 5.45 8.74
CA LYS A 5 4.27 4.36 8.32
C LYS A 5 3.40 3.86 9.46
N ASN A 6 3.97 3.72 10.65
CA ASN A 6 3.20 3.30 11.83
C ASN A 6 2.17 4.35 12.22
N ALA A 7 2.51 5.63 12.09
CA ALA A 7 1.57 6.72 12.36
C ALA A 7 0.38 6.70 11.40
N ILE A 8 0.62 6.47 10.10
CA ILE A 8 -0.44 6.37 9.09
C ILE A 8 -1.35 5.19 9.39
N ASN A 9 -0.79 4.04 9.76
CA ASN A 9 -1.57 2.86 10.10
C ASN A 9 -2.44 3.13 11.34
N GLY A 10 -1.87 3.76 12.37
CA GLY A 10 -2.62 4.14 13.56
C GLY A 10 -3.75 5.12 13.27
N LEU A 11 -3.48 6.12 12.42
CA LEU A 11 -4.49 7.08 11.99
C LEU A 11 -5.63 6.39 11.25
N SER A 12 -5.32 5.50 10.32
CA SER A 12 -6.33 4.76 9.56
C SER A 12 -7.24 3.94 10.49
N LYS A 13 -6.67 3.27 11.48
CA LYS A 13 -7.44 2.49 12.46
C LYS A 13 -8.33 3.37 13.32
N SER A 14 -7.84 4.53 13.75
CA SER A 14 -8.62 5.49 14.52
C SER A 14 -9.80 6.03 13.71
N ILE A 15 -9.58 6.36 12.45
CA ILE A 15 -10.65 6.81 11.55
C ILE A 15 -11.67 5.70 11.36
N SER A 16 -11.21 4.46 11.18
CA SER A 16 -12.09 3.31 11.04
C SER A 16 -13.06 3.19 12.23
N ARG A 17 -12.54 3.32 13.44
CA ARG A 17 -13.34 3.23 14.65
C ARG A 17 -14.35 4.37 14.78
N GLU A 18 -13.90 5.59 14.54
CA GLU A 18 -14.75 6.78 14.71
C GLU A 18 -15.83 6.87 13.65
N MET A 19 -15.54 6.47 12.44
CA MET A 19 -16.42 6.66 11.30
C MET A 19 -17.31 5.44 10.99
N ALA A 20 -17.10 4.32 11.67
CA ALA A 20 -17.89 3.10 11.46
C ALA A 20 -19.39 3.32 11.63
N ARG A 21 -19.77 4.13 12.63
CA ARG A 21 -21.19 4.44 12.88
C ARG A 21 -21.85 5.21 11.74
N PHE A 22 -21.05 5.84 10.87
CA PHE A 22 -21.55 6.54 9.69
C PHE A 22 -21.45 5.66 8.42
N ASN A 23 -21.14 4.38 8.59
CA ASN A 23 -20.96 3.44 7.48
C ASN A 23 -19.82 3.86 6.54
N ILE A 24 -18.77 4.44 7.11
CA ILE A 24 -17.56 4.81 6.39
C ILE A 24 -16.44 3.86 6.78
N THR A 25 -15.74 3.32 5.80
CA THR A 25 -14.59 2.45 6.01
C THR A 25 -13.29 3.22 5.81
N SER A 26 -12.24 2.79 6.51
CA SER A 26 -10.91 3.37 6.38
C SER A 26 -9.88 2.25 6.38
N ASN A 27 -9.09 2.18 5.33
CA ASN A 27 -8.08 1.15 5.16
C ASN A 27 -6.77 1.78 4.72
N TYR A 28 -5.67 1.10 4.99
CA TYR A 28 -4.34 1.56 4.65
C TYR A 28 -3.77 0.67 3.54
N LEU A 29 -3.37 1.29 2.42
CA LEU A 29 -2.64 0.60 1.36
C LEU A 29 -1.15 0.85 1.56
N SER A 30 -0.42 -0.21 1.85
CA SER A 30 1.03 -0.14 2.01
C SER A 30 1.68 -0.51 0.68
N LEU A 31 2.09 0.50 -0.07
CA LEU A 31 2.61 0.33 -1.42
C LEU A 31 4.11 0.04 -1.41
N GLY A 32 4.54 -0.84 -2.30
CA GLY A 32 5.94 -1.07 -2.60
C GLY A 32 6.40 -0.16 -3.74
N PHE A 33 7.22 -0.73 -4.62
CA PHE A 33 7.80 0.02 -5.74
C PHE A 33 7.01 -0.24 -7.01
N PHE A 34 6.60 0.85 -7.66
CA PHE A 34 5.82 0.84 -8.89
C PHE A 34 6.53 1.68 -9.93
N GLU A 35 6.29 1.37 -11.19
CA GLU A 35 6.80 2.20 -12.27
C GLU A 35 6.24 3.60 -12.16
N SER A 36 7.14 4.58 -12.13
CA SER A 36 6.79 6.00 -12.01
C SER A 36 7.98 6.84 -12.45
N PRO A 37 7.74 8.11 -12.83
CA PRO A 37 8.86 9.00 -13.14
C PRO A 37 9.86 9.14 -12.01
N LEU A 38 9.41 9.10 -10.77
CA LEU A 38 10.28 9.17 -9.61
C LEU A 38 11.17 7.92 -9.49
N PHE A 39 10.61 6.74 -9.72
CA PHE A 39 11.34 5.49 -9.67
C PHE A 39 12.36 5.40 -10.81
N ASP A 40 12.01 5.92 -11.98
CA ASP A 40 12.90 5.94 -13.15
C ASP A 40 14.16 6.76 -12.93
N LYS A 41 14.12 7.73 -12.02
CA LYS A 41 15.27 8.58 -11.67
C LYS A 41 16.25 7.93 -10.71
N ILE A 42 15.90 6.79 -10.13
CA ILE A 42 16.77 6.08 -9.20
C ILE A 42 17.83 5.31 -9.99
N ASP A 43 19.06 5.28 -9.44
CA ASP A 43 20.18 4.53 -10.03
C ASP A 43 19.76 3.06 -10.24
N ILE A 44 20.11 2.51 -11.40
CA ILE A 44 19.76 1.13 -11.77
C ILE A 44 20.27 0.10 -10.76
N LYS A 45 21.43 0.35 -10.13
CA LYS A 45 21.98 -0.54 -9.10
C LYS A 45 21.08 -0.57 -7.86
N ILE A 46 20.55 0.59 -7.49
CA ILE A 46 19.64 0.71 -6.36
C ILE A 46 18.31 0.06 -6.69
N LYS A 47 17.79 0.28 -7.91
CA LYS A 47 16.58 -0.37 -8.39
C LYS A 47 16.68 -1.88 -8.28
N LYS A 48 17.78 -2.46 -8.73
CA LYS A 48 17.98 -3.91 -8.66
C LYS A 48 17.96 -4.42 -7.23
N LYS A 49 18.61 -3.70 -6.31
CA LYS A 49 18.60 -4.08 -4.89
C LYS A 49 17.20 -4.06 -4.30
N LEU A 50 16.41 -3.05 -4.64
CA LEU A 50 15.05 -2.93 -4.14
C LEU A 50 14.15 -4.03 -4.69
N ILE A 51 14.26 -4.32 -5.98
CA ILE A 51 13.49 -5.39 -6.63
C ILE A 51 13.90 -6.76 -6.06
N ASP A 52 15.18 -6.98 -5.81
CA ASP A 52 15.68 -8.24 -5.25
C ASP A 52 15.14 -8.52 -3.85
N LYS A 53 14.75 -7.48 -3.12
CA LYS A 53 14.15 -7.62 -1.80
C LYS A 53 12.68 -8.01 -1.84
N THR A 54 12.09 -8.09 -3.00
CA THR A 54 10.71 -8.55 -3.16
C THR A 54 10.68 -10.04 -3.48
N ASP A 55 9.64 -10.72 -3.03
CA ASP A 55 9.47 -12.13 -3.36
C ASP A 55 9.18 -12.31 -4.86
N LYS A 56 8.44 -11.38 -5.43
CA LYS A 56 8.05 -11.44 -6.84
C LYS A 56 9.20 -11.16 -7.80
N LYS A 57 10.25 -10.46 -7.34
CA LYS A 57 11.41 -10.06 -8.17
C LYS A 57 11.04 -9.22 -9.38
N ILE A 58 9.95 -8.45 -9.27
CA ILE A 58 9.48 -7.55 -10.32
C ILE A 58 9.04 -6.23 -9.69
N ILE A 59 8.98 -5.19 -10.52
CA ILE A 59 8.36 -3.94 -10.15
C ILE A 59 6.84 -4.07 -10.30
N GLY A 60 6.09 -3.42 -9.42
CA GLY A 60 4.64 -3.48 -9.46
C GLY A 60 4.03 -2.68 -10.61
N ASP A 61 2.86 -3.10 -11.06
CA ASP A 61 2.08 -2.33 -12.01
C ASP A 61 0.92 -1.61 -11.31
N ILE A 62 0.50 -0.50 -11.90
CA ILE A 62 -0.54 0.36 -11.31
C ILE A 62 -1.90 -0.33 -11.21
N ASN A 63 -2.14 -1.36 -12.03
CA ASN A 63 -3.41 -2.09 -12.00
C ASN A 63 -3.65 -2.78 -10.67
N SER A 64 -2.61 -3.22 -10.00
CA SER A 64 -2.71 -3.81 -8.67
C SER A 64 -3.27 -2.82 -7.65
N ILE A 65 -2.87 -1.56 -7.75
CA ILE A 65 -3.39 -0.49 -6.89
C ILE A 65 -4.85 -0.21 -7.24
N ILE A 66 -5.16 -0.07 -8.52
CA ILE A 66 -6.52 0.21 -8.99
C ILE A 66 -7.48 -0.89 -8.57
N ASN A 67 -7.09 -2.15 -8.75
CA ASN A 67 -7.91 -3.30 -8.34
C ASN A 67 -8.17 -3.31 -6.83
N SER A 68 -7.18 -2.92 -6.04
CA SER A 68 -7.32 -2.84 -4.59
C SER A 68 -8.33 -1.77 -4.18
N ILE A 69 -8.29 -0.61 -4.85
CA ILE A 69 -9.25 0.46 -4.59
C ILE A 69 -10.67 0.01 -4.95
N TYR A 70 -10.86 -0.64 -6.08
CA TYR A 70 -12.16 -1.19 -6.46
C TYR A 70 -12.67 -2.22 -5.46
N PHE A 71 -11.80 -3.12 -5.03
CA PHE A 71 -12.15 -4.12 -4.03
C PHE A 71 -12.64 -3.46 -2.74
N LEU A 72 -11.89 -2.47 -2.24
CA LEU A 72 -12.26 -1.78 -1.01
C LEU A 72 -13.54 -0.97 -1.16
N ASN A 73 -13.75 -0.36 -2.31
CA ASN A 73 -14.96 0.41 -2.58
C ASN A 73 -16.23 -0.46 -2.55
N LYS A 74 -16.11 -1.71 -2.96
CA LYS A 74 -17.23 -2.66 -2.99
C LYS A 74 -17.39 -3.48 -1.72
N SER A 75 -16.37 -3.49 -0.87
CA SER A 75 -16.31 -4.40 0.29
C SER A 75 -16.56 -3.65 1.58
N ARG A 76 -17.83 -3.47 1.92
CA ARG A 76 -18.25 -2.65 3.06
C ARG A 76 -17.90 -3.23 4.43
N TYR A 77 -17.54 -4.50 4.48
CA TYR A 77 -17.16 -5.15 5.72
C TYR A 77 -15.65 -5.14 5.96
N VAL A 78 -14.89 -4.51 5.08
CA VAL A 78 -13.43 -4.36 5.20
C VAL A 78 -13.12 -2.95 5.69
N THR A 79 -12.64 -2.85 6.92
CA THR A 79 -12.24 -1.56 7.51
C THR A 79 -11.15 -1.80 8.55
N GLY A 80 -10.31 -0.81 8.76
CA GLY A 80 -9.20 -0.90 9.71
C GLY A 80 -8.09 -1.85 9.27
N SER A 81 -8.05 -2.22 8.00
CA SER A 81 -7.10 -3.21 7.49
C SER A 81 -5.90 -2.55 6.84
N VAL A 82 -4.79 -3.28 6.82
CA VAL A 82 -3.60 -2.93 6.06
C VAL A 82 -3.51 -3.91 4.89
N ILE A 83 -3.46 -3.39 3.69
CA ILE A 83 -3.29 -4.20 2.49
C ILE A 83 -1.91 -3.88 1.91
N LYS A 84 -1.04 -4.87 1.90
CA LYS A 84 0.29 -4.73 1.32
C LYS A 84 0.26 -5.01 -0.16
N ILE A 85 0.71 -4.06 -0.96
CA ILE A 85 0.82 -4.19 -2.41
C ILE A 85 2.27 -3.89 -2.77
N ASP A 86 3.16 -4.81 -2.44
CA ASP A 86 4.60 -4.58 -2.48
C ASP A 86 5.40 -5.75 -3.05
N GLY A 87 4.73 -6.72 -3.65
CA GLY A 87 5.39 -7.88 -4.23
C GLY A 87 6.11 -8.76 -3.19
N GLY A 88 5.75 -8.64 -1.93
CA GLY A 88 6.42 -9.39 -0.86
C GLY A 88 7.75 -8.75 -0.44
N TYR A 89 7.79 -7.44 -0.35
CA TYR A 89 9.00 -6.72 0.06
C TYR A 89 9.35 -7.00 1.52
N THR A 90 10.59 -7.32 1.77
CA THR A 90 11.09 -7.59 3.13
C THR A 90 12.31 -6.75 3.49
#